data_09e04694891ece9010e4078a24adcef4
#
_entry.id   09e04694891ece9010e4078a24adcef4
#
_cell.length_a   1.000
_cell.length_b   1.000
_cell.length_c   1.000
_cell.angle_alpha   90.00
_cell.angle_beta   90.00
_cell.angle_gamma   90.00
#
_symmetry.space_group_name_H-M   'P 1'
#
loop_
_entity.id
_entity.type
_entity.pdbx_description
1 polymer ?
#
loop_
_entity_poly.entity_id
_entity_poly.type
_entity_poly.pdbx_seq_one_letter_code
_entity_poly.pdbx_strand_id
1 'polypeptide(L)' 'MDKPIIEPTEQTLKEIARLVARRDEIYAGLPMYDAQYMQHAEAYARVLNELYDINSKLKEVGL' A
#
# COMPACT_ATOMS: atom_id res chain seq x y z
N MET A 1 20.77 8.36 21.03
CA MET A 1 21.43 7.52 20.05
C MET A 1 20.69 7.57 18.72
N ASP A 2 21.43 7.82 17.71
CA ASP A 2 20.82 8.00 16.41
C ASP A 2 20.40 6.66 15.84
N LYS A 3 19.27 6.69 15.20
CA LYS A 3 18.85 5.52 14.43
C LYS A 3 19.83 5.33 13.29
N PRO A 4 20.20 4.09 13.00
CA PRO A 4 21.04 3.86 11.84
C PRO A 4 20.29 4.34 10.60
N ILE A 5 20.99 5.10 9.82
CA ILE A 5 20.45 5.52 8.53
C ILE A 5 20.49 4.29 7.65
N ILE A 6 19.31 3.76 7.38
CA ILE A 6 19.22 2.63 6.47
C ILE A 6 19.21 3.20 5.07
N GLU A 7 20.36 3.12 4.42
CA GLU A 7 20.41 3.50 3.02
C GLU A 7 19.58 2.48 2.24
N PRO A 8 18.64 2.95 1.42
CA PRO A 8 17.82 2.03 0.66
C PRO A 8 18.71 1.28 -0.34
N THR A 9 18.66 -0.04 -0.25
CA THR A 9 19.33 -0.89 -1.21
C THR A 9 18.52 -0.86 -2.51
N GLU A 10 19.12 -1.34 -3.58
CA GLU A 10 18.43 -1.48 -4.84
C GLU A 10 17.15 -2.31 -4.68
N GLN A 11 17.24 -3.39 -3.91
CA GLN A 11 16.09 -4.25 -3.66
C GLN A 11 14.99 -3.51 -2.90
N THR A 12 15.38 -2.72 -1.90
CA THR A 12 14.43 -1.92 -1.13
C THR A 12 13.72 -0.90 -2.02
N LEU A 13 14.47 -0.25 -2.91
CA LEU A 13 13.88 0.71 -3.84
C LEU A 13 12.88 0.05 -4.78
N LYS A 14 13.20 -1.15 -5.26
CA LYS A 14 12.27 -1.90 -6.10
C LYS A 14 11.00 -2.26 -5.34
N GLU A 15 11.14 -2.66 -4.09
CA GLU A 15 9.99 -2.99 -3.27
C GLU A 15 9.12 -1.77 -3.00
N ILE A 16 9.73 -0.64 -2.69
CA ILE A 16 9.00 0.61 -2.51
C ILE A 16 8.23 0.97 -3.78
N ALA A 17 8.88 0.89 -4.93
CA ALA A 17 8.23 1.21 -6.19
C ALA A 17 7.04 0.31 -6.44
N ARG A 18 7.17 -0.98 -6.14
CA ARG A 18 6.09 -1.94 -6.30
C ARG A 18 4.92 -1.62 -5.38
N LEU A 19 5.22 -1.29 -4.12
CA LEU A 19 4.18 -0.96 -3.14
C LEU A 19 3.46 0.32 -3.51
N VAL A 20 4.17 1.33 -3.97
CA VAL A 20 3.56 2.58 -4.41
C VAL A 20 2.67 2.35 -5.62
N ALA A 21 3.13 1.57 -6.59
CA ALA A 21 2.34 1.25 -7.77
C ALA A 21 1.06 0.50 -7.39
N ARG A 22 1.17 -0.45 -6.48
CA ARG A 22 0.01 -1.20 -6.01
C ARG A 22 -0.97 -0.31 -5.25
N ARG A 23 -0.45 0.57 -4.40
CA ARG A 23 -1.28 1.53 -3.69
C ARG A 23 -2.06 2.42 -4.65
N ASP A 24 -1.39 2.95 -5.66
CA ASP A 24 -2.04 3.81 -6.63
C ASP A 24 -3.10 3.06 -7.43
N GLU A 25 -2.82 1.80 -7.75
CA GLU A 25 -3.79 0.94 -8.43
C GLU A 25 -5.03 0.74 -7.57
N ILE A 26 -4.85 0.52 -6.27
CA ILE A 26 -5.96 0.35 -5.34
C ILE A 26 -6.79 1.63 -5.28
N TYR A 27 -6.15 2.78 -5.12
CA TYR A 27 -6.86 4.04 -5.07
C TYR A 27 -7.66 4.31 -6.34
N ALA A 28 -7.10 3.95 -7.49
CA ALA A 28 -7.79 4.13 -8.76
C ALA A 28 -9.04 3.25 -8.85
N GLY A 29 -9.01 2.09 -8.17
CA GLY A 29 -10.14 1.16 -8.20
C GLY A 29 -11.19 1.40 -7.12
N LEU A 30 -10.89 2.19 -6.08
CA LEU A 30 -11.82 2.37 -4.98
C LEU A 30 -13.19 2.93 -5.39
N PRO A 31 -13.29 3.89 -6.31
CA PRO A 31 -14.61 4.39 -6.71
C PRO A 31 -15.50 3.31 -7.30
N MET A 32 -14.93 2.30 -7.97
CA MET A 32 -15.70 1.19 -8.48
C MET A 32 -16.24 0.32 -7.35
N TYR A 33 -15.42 0.11 -6.31
CA TYR A 33 -15.85 -0.64 -5.15
C TYR A 33 -16.97 0.07 -4.41
N ASP A 34 -16.93 1.39 -4.34
CA ASP A 34 -17.99 2.16 -3.70
C ASP A 34 -19.34 1.90 -4.38
N ALA A 35 -19.35 1.83 -5.71
CA ALA A 35 -20.58 1.62 -6.46
C ALA A 35 -21.13 0.22 -6.23
N GLN A 36 -20.29 -0.76 -5.89
CA GLN A 36 -20.65 -2.14 -5.73
C GLN A 36 -20.46 -2.64 -4.31
N TYR A 37 -20.33 -1.73 -3.39
CA TYR A 37 -19.93 -2.03 -2.01
C TYR A 37 -20.79 -3.12 -1.38
N MET A 38 -22.10 -3.05 -1.55
CA MET A 38 -23.00 -4.01 -0.93
C MET A 38 -22.85 -5.43 -1.48
N GLN A 39 -22.40 -5.55 -2.72
CA GLN A 39 -22.24 -6.85 -3.36
C GLN A 39 -20.85 -7.42 -3.17
N HIS A 40 -19.87 -6.55 -2.90
CA HIS A 40 -18.47 -6.97 -2.85
C HIS A 40 -17.80 -6.55 -1.55
N ALA A 41 -18.54 -6.61 -0.45
CA ALA A 41 -18.05 -6.17 0.85
C ALA A 41 -16.76 -6.90 1.26
N GLU A 42 -16.68 -8.21 1.00
CA GLU A 42 -15.50 -8.98 1.36
C GLU A 42 -14.28 -8.56 0.53
N ALA A 43 -14.48 -8.37 -0.76
CA ALA A 43 -13.41 -7.94 -1.64
C ALA A 43 -12.94 -6.53 -1.26
N TYR A 44 -13.87 -5.66 -0.94
CA TYR A 44 -13.56 -4.30 -0.49
C TYR A 44 -12.72 -4.33 0.79
N ALA A 45 -13.14 -5.17 1.76
CA ALA A 45 -12.41 -5.29 3.02
C ALA A 45 -10.99 -5.80 2.80
N ARG A 46 -10.80 -6.76 1.89
CA ARG A 46 -9.47 -7.29 1.57
C ARG A 46 -8.59 -6.21 0.97
N VAL A 47 -9.15 -5.42 0.08
CA VAL A 47 -8.41 -4.33 -0.56
C VAL A 47 -8.00 -3.29 0.47
N LEU A 48 -8.90 -2.94 1.39
CA LEU A 48 -8.58 -1.99 2.45
C LEU A 48 -7.50 -2.52 3.38
N ASN A 49 -7.55 -3.81 3.70
CA ASN A 49 -6.52 -4.43 4.53
C ASN A 49 -5.17 -4.42 3.82
N GLU A 50 -5.16 -4.71 2.54
CA GLU A 50 -3.93 -4.64 1.75
C GLU A 50 -3.38 -3.23 1.73
N LEU A 51 -4.24 -2.25 1.53
CA LEU A 51 -3.84 -0.85 1.51
C LEU A 51 -3.25 -0.42 2.85
N TYR A 52 -3.87 -0.83 3.94
CA TYR A 52 -3.36 -0.55 5.27
C TYR A 52 -1.96 -1.13 5.45
N ASP A 53 -1.77 -2.37 5.03
CA ASP A 53 -0.49 -3.04 5.13
C ASP A 53 0.58 -2.34 4.29
N ILE A 54 0.23 -1.95 3.07
CA ILE A 54 1.14 -1.21 2.20
C ILE A 54 1.56 0.11 2.85
N ASN A 55 0.59 0.86 3.34
CA ASN A 55 0.88 2.15 3.98
C ASN A 55 1.75 1.99 5.22
N SER A 56 1.53 0.92 5.99
CA SER A 56 2.38 0.63 7.14
C SER A 56 3.82 0.37 6.73
N LYS A 57 4.00 -0.42 5.68
CA LYS A 57 5.35 -0.72 5.18
C LYS A 57 6.04 0.51 4.62
N LEU A 58 5.31 1.34 3.89
CA LEU A 58 5.86 2.57 3.36
C LEU A 58 6.27 3.52 4.49
N LYS A 59 5.48 3.57 5.53
CA LYS A 59 5.80 4.39 6.69
C LYS A 59 7.08 3.91 7.38
N GLU A 60 7.29 2.60 7.44
CA GLU A 60 8.50 2.03 8.03
C GLU A 60 9.76 2.47 7.30
N VAL A 61 9.68 2.67 6.00
CA VAL A 61 10.83 3.10 5.20
C VAL A 61 10.89 4.62 5.02
N GLY A 62 10.05 5.36 5.73
CA GLY A 62 10.13 6.81 5.78
C GLY A 62 9.32 7.55 4.73
N LEU A 63 8.35 6.90 4.14
CA LEU A 63 7.50 7.58 3.14
C LEU A 63 6.14 8.03 3.70
#